data_3fac85890c70905360393a2118c90027
#
_entry.id   3fac85890c70905360393a2118c90027
#
_cell.length_a   1.000
_cell.length_b   1.000
_cell.length_c   1.000
_cell.angle_alpha   90.00
_cell.angle_beta   90.00
_cell.angle_gamma   90.00
#
_symmetry.space_group_name_H-M   'P 1'
#
loop_
_entity.id
_entity.type
_entity.pdbx_description
1 polymer ?
#
loop_
_entity_poly.entity_id
_entity_poly.type
_entity_poly.pdbx_seq_one_letter_code
_entity_poly.pdbx_strand_id
1 'polypeptide(L)'
;MSKIYTKTGDKGETSLLGGQRVPKNHPRVETYGTLDELGAHLGLVYAMAQEKGFKDVCGVLDTVFTSLFVMESHLAVGEDYSGMLPPFSSEAIGTLERSIDTMSEQLPELKRFVRAGASVLSAQCHIARTVCRRAERCLVSIHWAHPVEETLFLSYINRLSDYLFTLSRYVLKLEGIDEQTL
;
A
#
# COMPACT_ATOMS: atom_id res chain seq x y z
N MET A 1 27.08 11.69 -15.86
CA MET A 1 25.82 11.06 -15.34
C MET A 1 26.18 9.73 -14.71
N SER A 2 25.77 9.47 -13.48
CA SER A 2 25.93 8.14 -12.88
C SER A 2 25.04 7.14 -13.61
N LYS A 3 25.56 5.94 -13.87
CA LYS A 3 24.76 4.88 -14.49
C LYS A 3 23.72 4.40 -13.49
N ILE A 4 22.49 4.13 -13.95
CA ILE A 4 21.39 3.60 -13.14
C ILE A 4 21.68 2.17 -12.65
N TYR A 5 22.41 1.38 -13.44
CA TYR A 5 22.78 0.01 -13.10
C TYR A 5 24.20 -0.05 -12.54
N THR A 6 24.38 -0.80 -11.46
CA THR A 6 25.68 -0.99 -10.79
C THR A 6 26.29 -2.38 -11.03
N LYS A 7 25.49 -3.34 -11.52
CA LYS A 7 25.84 -4.77 -11.72
C LYS A 7 26.18 -5.53 -10.42
N THR A 8 26.07 -4.89 -9.26
CA THR A 8 26.39 -5.50 -7.95
C THR A 8 25.37 -6.54 -7.52
N GLY A 9 24.15 -6.51 -8.12
CA GLY A 9 23.06 -7.43 -7.84
C GLY A 9 22.92 -8.63 -8.77
N ASP A 10 23.83 -8.80 -9.75
CA ASP A 10 23.70 -9.82 -10.81
C ASP A 10 23.89 -11.25 -10.29
N LYS A 11 24.45 -11.41 -9.07
CA LYS A 11 24.63 -12.71 -8.40
C LYS A 11 23.49 -13.09 -7.45
N GLY A 12 22.34 -12.38 -7.50
CA GLY A 12 21.17 -12.68 -6.68
C GLY A 12 21.20 -12.08 -5.27
N GLU A 13 22.10 -11.13 -5.02
CA GLU A 13 22.18 -10.39 -3.76
C GLU A 13 21.85 -8.91 -3.93
N THR A 14 21.45 -8.26 -2.84
CA THR A 14 21.24 -6.82 -2.74
C THR A 14 21.84 -6.28 -1.44
N SER A 15 21.89 -4.96 -1.28
CA SER A 15 22.28 -4.33 -0.02
C SER A 15 21.08 -3.66 0.64
N LEU A 16 20.94 -3.84 1.94
CA LEU A 16 20.07 -3.04 2.78
C LEU A 16 20.77 -1.69 3.11
N LEU A 17 20.02 -0.75 3.67
CA LEU A 17 20.56 0.49 4.22
C LEU A 17 21.57 0.14 5.34
N GLY A 18 22.72 0.79 5.34
CA GLY A 18 23.85 0.40 6.20
C GLY A 18 24.84 -0.56 5.54
N GLY A 19 24.54 -1.03 4.31
CA GLY A 19 25.49 -1.81 3.50
C GLY A 19 25.45 -3.33 3.72
N GLN A 20 24.61 -3.84 4.64
CA GLN A 20 24.42 -5.27 4.85
C GLN A 20 23.99 -5.96 3.56
N ARG A 21 24.74 -6.98 3.14
CA ARG A 21 24.42 -7.80 1.96
C ARG A 21 23.46 -8.92 2.34
N VAL A 22 22.38 -9.05 1.57
CA VAL A 22 21.36 -10.09 1.74
C VAL A 22 20.98 -10.70 0.39
N PRO A 23 20.49 -11.94 0.34
CA PRO A 23 19.94 -12.51 -0.89
C PRO A 23 18.66 -11.76 -1.28
N LYS A 24 18.37 -11.66 -2.58
CA LYS A 24 17.18 -10.95 -3.09
C LYS A 24 15.85 -11.57 -2.64
N ASN A 25 15.86 -12.84 -2.20
CA ASN A 25 14.69 -13.50 -1.61
C ASN A 25 14.62 -13.36 -0.07
N HIS A 26 15.40 -12.45 0.51
CA HIS A 26 15.32 -12.17 1.94
C HIS A 26 13.92 -11.61 2.29
N PRO A 27 13.28 -12.01 3.43
CA PRO A 27 11.91 -11.59 3.77
C PRO A 27 11.68 -10.06 3.76
N ARG A 28 12.66 -9.27 4.20
CA ARG A 28 12.57 -7.80 4.13
C ARG A 28 12.53 -7.29 2.70
N VAL A 29 13.37 -7.87 1.81
CA VAL A 29 13.42 -7.51 0.39
C VAL A 29 12.10 -7.85 -0.30
N GLU A 30 11.56 -9.02 -0.03
CA GLU A 30 10.24 -9.44 -0.53
C GLU A 30 9.13 -8.49 -0.04
N THR A 31 9.18 -8.09 1.23
CA THR A 31 8.13 -7.26 1.81
C THR A 31 8.15 -5.84 1.23
N TYR A 32 9.30 -5.14 1.22
CA TYR A 32 9.34 -3.80 0.63
C TYR A 32 9.14 -3.84 -0.89
N GLY A 33 9.57 -4.91 -1.58
CA GLY A 33 9.25 -5.09 -3.00
C GLY A 33 7.75 -5.29 -3.26
N THR A 34 7.03 -5.96 -2.33
CA THR A 34 5.56 -6.07 -2.42
C THR A 34 4.87 -4.74 -2.12
N LEU A 35 5.42 -3.90 -1.23
CA LEU A 35 4.91 -2.54 -1.00
C LEU A 35 5.14 -1.63 -2.21
N ASP A 36 6.30 -1.73 -2.87
CA ASP A 36 6.60 -1.02 -4.11
C ASP A 36 5.62 -1.44 -5.25
N GLU A 37 5.34 -2.74 -5.40
CA GLU A 37 4.29 -3.23 -6.31
C GLU A 37 2.92 -2.63 -5.97
N LEU A 38 2.56 -2.57 -4.69
CA LEU A 38 1.34 -1.91 -4.22
C LEU A 38 1.35 -0.43 -4.61
N GLY A 39 2.46 0.27 -4.38
CA GLY A 39 2.65 1.66 -4.77
C GLY A 39 2.43 1.90 -6.26
N ALA A 40 2.96 1.01 -7.12
CA ALA A 40 2.76 1.09 -8.57
C ALA A 40 1.27 0.92 -8.96
N HIS A 41 0.55 -0.02 -8.35
CA HIS A 41 -0.90 -0.19 -8.56
C HIS A 41 -1.70 1.01 -8.07
N LEU A 42 -1.33 1.61 -6.92
CA LEU A 42 -1.95 2.84 -6.41
C LEU A 42 -1.66 4.04 -7.31
N GLY A 43 -0.46 4.11 -7.92
CA GLY A 43 -0.13 5.11 -8.92
C GLY A 43 -1.09 5.09 -10.11
N LEU A 44 -1.49 3.89 -10.56
CA LEU A 44 -2.49 3.76 -11.61
C LEU A 44 -3.90 4.18 -11.13
N VAL A 45 -4.29 3.79 -9.89
CA VAL A 45 -5.55 4.26 -9.28
C VAL A 45 -5.57 5.79 -9.20
N TYR A 46 -4.47 6.39 -8.75
CA TYR A 46 -4.31 7.85 -8.64
C TYR A 46 -4.48 8.55 -9.99
N ALA A 47 -3.76 8.09 -11.03
CA ALA A 47 -3.81 8.67 -12.36
C ALA A 47 -5.24 8.62 -12.93
N MET A 48 -5.93 7.49 -12.80
CA MET A 48 -7.31 7.31 -13.24
C MET A 48 -8.29 8.20 -12.46
N ALA A 49 -8.12 8.31 -11.14
CA ALA A 49 -8.92 9.19 -10.28
C ALA A 49 -8.70 10.67 -10.64
N GLN A 50 -7.45 11.06 -10.91
CA GLN A 50 -7.08 12.41 -11.31
C GLN A 50 -7.71 12.77 -12.66
N GLU A 51 -7.66 11.89 -13.66
CA GLU A 51 -8.29 12.08 -14.96
C GLU A 51 -9.81 12.32 -14.83
N LYS A 52 -10.45 11.65 -13.88
CA LYS A 52 -11.89 11.79 -13.58
C LYS A 52 -12.22 12.97 -12.66
N GLY A 53 -11.23 13.69 -12.15
CA GLY A 53 -11.41 14.83 -11.24
C GLY A 53 -11.80 14.45 -9.80
N PHE A 54 -11.53 13.22 -9.35
CA PHE A 54 -11.82 12.73 -8.00
C PHE A 54 -10.76 13.19 -6.98
N LYS A 55 -10.76 14.50 -6.71
CA LYS A 55 -9.71 15.17 -5.91
C LYS A 55 -9.57 14.63 -4.49
N ASP A 56 -10.69 14.29 -3.84
CA ASP A 56 -10.67 13.76 -2.47
C ASP A 56 -9.99 12.39 -2.43
N VAL A 57 -10.21 11.55 -3.43
CA VAL A 57 -9.52 10.26 -3.59
C VAL A 57 -8.01 10.48 -3.76
N CYS A 58 -7.62 11.41 -4.63
CA CYS A 58 -6.21 11.74 -4.84
C CYS A 58 -5.55 12.24 -3.55
N GLY A 59 -6.22 13.11 -2.79
CA GLY A 59 -5.68 13.65 -1.53
C GLY A 59 -5.41 12.57 -0.48
N VAL A 60 -6.26 11.55 -0.37
CA VAL A 60 -6.00 10.41 0.53
C VAL A 60 -4.84 9.55 0.00
N LEU A 61 -4.79 9.29 -1.30
CA LEU A 61 -3.72 8.50 -1.91
C LEU A 61 -2.34 9.17 -1.75
N ASP A 62 -2.24 10.50 -1.76
CA ASP A 62 -0.99 11.22 -1.48
C ASP A 62 -0.45 10.89 -0.08
N THR A 63 -1.34 10.79 0.92
CA THR A 63 -0.95 10.36 2.28
C THR A 63 -0.55 8.89 2.33
N VAL A 64 -1.18 8.05 1.52
CA VAL A 64 -0.84 6.63 1.40
C VAL A 64 0.55 6.45 0.81
N PHE A 65 0.91 7.15 -0.26
CA PHE A 65 2.27 7.09 -0.83
C PHE A 65 3.33 7.47 0.19
N THR A 66 3.10 8.54 0.96
CA THR A 66 4.01 8.96 2.04
C THR A 66 4.18 7.85 3.08
N SER A 67 3.08 7.22 3.49
CA SER A 67 3.08 6.14 4.48
C SER A 67 3.82 4.90 3.98
N LEU A 68 3.60 4.48 2.73
CA LEU A 68 4.30 3.35 2.12
C LEU A 68 5.81 3.61 2.04
N PHE A 69 6.23 4.81 1.61
CA PHE A 69 7.64 5.19 1.58
C PHE A 69 8.32 5.10 2.95
N VAL A 70 7.61 5.53 4.02
CA VAL A 70 8.12 5.39 5.39
C VAL A 70 8.27 3.92 5.76
N MET A 71 7.26 3.09 5.50
CA MET A 71 7.30 1.65 5.77
C MET A 71 8.45 0.96 5.02
N GLU A 72 8.61 1.25 3.74
CA GLU A 72 9.71 0.71 2.91
C GLU A 72 11.07 1.11 3.47
N SER A 73 11.22 2.37 3.92
CA SER A 73 12.46 2.86 4.53
C SER A 73 12.83 2.06 5.79
N HIS A 74 11.85 1.77 6.66
CA HIS A 74 12.05 0.94 7.86
C HIS A 74 12.36 -0.53 7.53
N LEU A 75 11.78 -1.05 6.47
CA LEU A 75 12.01 -2.44 6.03
C LEU A 75 13.37 -2.62 5.35
N ALA A 76 13.86 -1.57 4.69
CA ALA A 76 15.15 -1.60 3.99
C ALA A 76 16.37 -1.48 4.91
N VAL A 77 16.18 -1.35 6.22
CA VAL A 77 17.29 -1.16 7.20
C VAL A 77 18.01 -2.47 7.47
N GLY A 78 19.34 -2.44 7.42
CA GLY A 78 20.22 -3.51 7.91
C GLY A 78 20.46 -3.42 9.43
N GLU A 79 21.02 -4.48 10.03
CA GLU A 79 21.25 -4.58 11.48
C GLU A 79 22.17 -3.48 12.01
N ASP A 80 23.15 -3.05 11.24
CA ASP A 80 24.16 -2.05 11.64
C ASP A 80 23.76 -0.60 11.26
N TYR A 81 22.53 -0.37 10.79
CA TYR A 81 22.12 0.96 10.40
C TYR A 81 21.85 1.86 11.62
N SER A 82 22.60 2.95 11.72
CA SER A 82 22.49 3.94 12.81
C SER A 82 21.94 5.30 12.38
N GLY A 83 21.43 5.40 11.13
CA GLY A 83 20.84 6.64 10.61
C GLY A 83 19.41 6.85 11.13
N MET A 84 18.94 8.10 11.02
CA MET A 84 17.54 8.42 11.34
C MET A 84 16.60 7.90 10.24
N LEU A 85 15.46 7.35 10.66
CA LEU A 85 14.35 6.99 9.79
C LEU A 85 13.20 7.99 9.96
N PRO A 86 12.42 8.26 8.92
CA PRO A 86 11.23 9.09 9.06
C PRO A 86 10.24 8.40 10.02
N PRO A 87 9.65 9.14 10.99
CA PRO A 87 8.68 8.56 11.91
C PRO A 87 7.40 8.17 11.16
N PHE A 88 6.81 7.02 11.52
CA PHE A 88 5.49 6.64 11.06
C PHE A 88 4.42 7.28 11.94
N SER A 89 3.49 8.01 11.33
CA SER A 89 2.41 8.67 12.07
C SER A 89 1.21 7.74 12.25
N SER A 90 0.77 7.51 13.49
CA SER A 90 -0.48 6.80 13.79
C SER A 90 -1.72 7.54 13.24
N GLU A 91 -1.64 8.85 13.01
CA GLU A 91 -2.70 9.66 12.39
C GLU A 91 -3.01 9.20 10.95
N ALA A 92 -2.05 8.56 10.27
CA ALA A 92 -2.29 7.96 8.96
C ALA A 92 -3.39 6.87 9.00
N ILE A 93 -3.48 6.10 10.09
CA ILE A 93 -4.55 5.11 10.31
C ILE A 93 -5.89 5.83 10.45
N GLY A 94 -5.97 6.86 11.29
CA GLY A 94 -7.17 7.66 11.49
C GLY A 94 -7.66 8.34 10.19
N THR A 95 -6.73 8.74 9.32
CA THR A 95 -7.08 9.30 8.01
C THR A 95 -7.78 8.27 7.11
N LEU A 96 -7.30 7.03 7.09
CA LEU A 96 -7.97 5.95 6.35
C LEU A 96 -9.35 5.64 6.95
N GLU A 97 -9.46 5.57 8.27
CA GLU A 97 -10.73 5.29 8.97
C GLU A 97 -11.78 6.34 8.66
N ARG A 98 -11.45 7.62 8.82
CA ARG A 98 -12.37 8.72 8.46
C ARG A 98 -12.80 8.68 7.00
N SER A 99 -11.89 8.34 6.10
CA SER A 99 -12.20 8.23 4.68
C SER A 99 -13.12 7.05 4.38
N ILE A 100 -12.91 5.88 5.03
CA ILE A 100 -13.79 4.72 4.95
C ILE A 100 -15.20 5.10 5.42
N ASP A 101 -15.32 5.74 6.58
CA ASP A 101 -16.61 6.14 7.15
C ASP A 101 -17.34 7.10 6.20
N THR A 102 -16.67 8.15 5.73
CA THR A 102 -17.23 9.14 4.78
C THR A 102 -17.73 8.49 3.48
N MET A 103 -16.99 7.53 2.94
CA MET A 103 -17.42 6.80 1.75
C MET A 103 -18.59 5.85 2.06
N SER A 104 -18.53 5.17 3.21
CA SER A 104 -19.53 4.17 3.61
C SER A 104 -20.90 4.79 3.86
N GLU A 105 -20.98 6.00 4.44
CA GLU A 105 -22.23 6.76 4.59
C GLU A 105 -22.95 7.02 3.27
N GLN A 106 -22.23 7.01 2.17
CA GLN A 106 -22.73 7.28 0.83
C GLN A 106 -23.01 6.01 0.02
N LEU A 107 -22.67 4.84 0.53
CA LEU A 107 -22.83 3.57 -0.16
C LEU A 107 -24.04 2.78 0.38
N PRO A 108 -24.67 1.96 -0.45
CA PRO A 108 -25.71 1.03 0.04
C PRO A 108 -25.07 0.00 0.97
N GLU A 109 -25.92 -0.49 1.93
CA GLU A 109 -25.51 -1.56 2.82
C GLU A 109 -25.01 -2.79 2.04
N LEU A 110 -23.89 -3.36 2.47
CA LEU A 110 -23.31 -4.53 1.85
C LEU A 110 -24.07 -5.81 2.30
N LYS A 111 -24.90 -6.38 1.42
CA LYS A 111 -25.71 -7.58 1.71
C LYS A 111 -25.21 -8.84 0.99
N ARG A 112 -24.31 -8.70 0.03
CA ARG A 112 -23.80 -9.78 -0.80
C ARG A 112 -22.32 -9.55 -1.10
N PHE A 113 -21.63 -10.59 -1.58
CA PHE A 113 -20.25 -10.44 -2.05
C PHE A 113 -20.23 -9.60 -3.32
N VAL A 114 -19.31 -8.62 -3.33
CA VAL A 114 -19.06 -7.76 -4.50
C VAL A 114 -18.18 -8.51 -5.49
N ARG A 115 -18.61 -8.52 -6.75
CA ARG A 115 -17.78 -8.98 -7.85
C ARG A 115 -16.85 -7.85 -8.30
N ALA A 116 -15.55 -8.11 -8.36
CA ALA A 116 -14.58 -7.14 -8.88
C ALA A 116 -14.80 -6.90 -10.39
N GLY A 117 -14.62 -5.67 -10.87
CA GLY A 117 -14.46 -5.37 -12.28
C GLY A 117 -15.65 -4.72 -13.00
N ALA A 118 -16.57 -4.08 -12.30
CA ALA A 118 -17.65 -3.32 -12.92
C ALA A 118 -17.14 -2.08 -13.70
N SER A 119 -16.01 -1.47 -13.26
CA SER A 119 -15.25 -0.48 -14.03
C SER A 119 -13.75 -0.76 -13.94
N VAL A 120 -12.96 -0.12 -14.84
CA VAL A 120 -11.50 -0.28 -14.84
C VAL A 120 -10.91 0.26 -13.55
N LEU A 121 -11.35 1.44 -13.08
CA LEU A 121 -10.87 2.03 -11.83
C LEU A 121 -11.23 1.17 -10.62
N SER A 122 -12.47 0.68 -10.53
CA SER A 122 -12.89 -0.24 -9.48
C SER A 122 -12.09 -1.54 -9.49
N ALA A 123 -11.88 -2.13 -10.67
CA ALA A 123 -11.06 -3.33 -10.82
C ALA A 123 -9.61 -3.10 -10.34
N GLN A 124 -9.03 -1.93 -10.66
CA GLN A 124 -7.68 -1.57 -10.24
C GLN A 124 -7.59 -1.39 -8.72
N CYS A 125 -8.61 -0.80 -8.07
CA CYS A 125 -8.70 -0.76 -6.61
C CYS A 125 -8.72 -2.17 -6.00
N HIS A 126 -9.43 -3.12 -6.59
CA HIS A 126 -9.44 -4.51 -6.14
C HIS A 126 -8.08 -5.20 -6.34
N ILE A 127 -7.35 -4.94 -7.43
CA ILE A 127 -5.99 -5.45 -7.64
C ILE A 127 -5.08 -4.90 -6.54
N ALA A 128 -5.05 -3.57 -6.35
CA ALA A 128 -4.27 -2.94 -5.28
C ALA A 128 -4.61 -3.52 -3.90
N ARG A 129 -5.90 -3.75 -3.60
CA ARG A 129 -6.33 -4.39 -2.36
C ARG A 129 -5.75 -5.80 -2.18
N THR A 130 -5.72 -6.61 -3.22
CA THR A 130 -5.17 -7.97 -3.12
C THR A 130 -3.66 -7.98 -2.94
N VAL A 131 -2.94 -7.04 -3.57
CA VAL A 131 -1.50 -6.83 -3.34
C VAL A 131 -1.24 -6.30 -1.93
N CYS A 132 -2.05 -5.35 -1.43
CA CYS A 132 -2.02 -4.86 -0.06
C CYS A 132 -2.13 -6.02 0.96
N ARG A 133 -3.06 -6.94 0.77
CA ARG A 133 -3.20 -8.13 1.61
C ARG A 133 -2.04 -9.13 1.46
N ARG A 134 -1.36 -9.16 0.33
CA ARG A 134 -0.11 -9.92 0.19
C ARG A 134 1.01 -9.26 0.97
N ALA A 135 1.16 -7.93 0.89
CA ALA A 135 2.12 -7.17 1.70
C ALA A 135 1.90 -7.36 3.20
N GLU A 136 0.64 -7.37 3.65
CA GLU A 136 0.27 -7.69 5.05
C GLU A 136 0.83 -9.05 5.48
N ARG A 137 0.63 -10.10 4.69
CA ARG A 137 1.17 -11.45 5.00
C ARG A 137 2.71 -11.48 5.00
N CYS A 138 3.35 -10.73 4.11
CA CYS A 138 4.81 -10.59 4.12
C CYS A 138 5.29 -9.89 5.40
N LEU A 139 4.62 -8.81 5.84
CA LEU A 139 4.91 -8.11 7.09
C LEU A 139 4.81 -9.03 8.31
N VAL A 140 3.78 -9.86 8.39
CA VAL A 140 3.62 -10.84 9.49
C VAL A 140 4.77 -11.85 9.55
N SER A 141 5.40 -12.16 8.42
CA SER A 141 6.50 -13.13 8.35
C SER A 141 7.88 -12.57 8.74
N ILE A 142 7.99 -11.26 8.96
CA ILE A 142 9.25 -10.60 9.34
C ILE A 142 9.43 -10.66 10.85
N HIS A 143 10.66 -10.96 11.29
CA HIS A 143 11.04 -10.73 12.68
C HIS A 143 11.41 -9.26 12.90
N TRP A 144 10.67 -8.57 13.77
CA TRP A 144 10.87 -7.17 14.07
C TRP A 144 11.73 -6.97 15.33
N ALA A 145 12.68 -6.05 15.22
CA ALA A 145 13.44 -5.60 16.40
C ALA A 145 12.64 -4.64 17.28
N HIS A 146 11.64 -3.96 16.71
CA HIS A 146 10.85 -2.93 17.37
C HIS A 146 9.34 -3.24 17.27
N PRO A 147 8.73 -3.81 18.32
CA PRO A 147 7.32 -4.23 18.32
C PRO A 147 6.30 -3.10 18.10
N VAL A 148 6.67 -1.85 18.40
CA VAL A 148 5.76 -0.70 18.23
C VAL A 148 5.53 -0.42 16.74
N GLU A 149 6.60 -0.36 15.94
CA GLU A 149 6.52 -0.16 14.50
C GLU A 149 5.81 -1.32 13.83
N GLU A 150 6.08 -2.56 14.24
CA GLU A 150 5.36 -3.74 13.76
C GLU A 150 3.85 -3.57 13.91
N THR A 151 3.40 -3.22 15.12
CA THR A 151 1.97 -3.04 15.42
C THR A 151 1.35 -1.93 14.56
N LEU A 152 2.03 -0.79 14.40
CA LEU A 152 1.56 0.32 13.60
C LEU A 152 1.47 -0.04 12.11
N PHE A 153 2.49 -0.71 11.58
CA PHE A 153 2.53 -1.08 10.17
C PHE A 153 1.46 -2.13 9.83
N LEU A 154 1.29 -3.15 10.68
CA LEU A 154 0.24 -4.16 10.50
C LEU A 154 -1.15 -3.53 10.59
N SER A 155 -1.38 -2.64 11.55
CA SER A 155 -2.66 -1.94 11.68
C SER A 155 -2.94 -1.07 10.47
N TYR A 156 -1.94 -0.35 9.97
CA TYR A 156 -2.07 0.52 8.81
C TYR A 156 -2.37 -0.27 7.54
N ILE A 157 -1.59 -1.32 7.23
CA ILE A 157 -1.77 -2.10 6.00
C ILE A 157 -3.11 -2.85 5.99
N ASN A 158 -3.55 -3.33 7.15
CA ASN A 158 -4.88 -3.92 7.31
C ASN A 158 -5.96 -2.89 6.98
N ARG A 159 -5.90 -1.68 7.59
CA ARG A 159 -6.84 -0.60 7.32
C ARG A 159 -6.79 -0.08 5.88
N LEU A 160 -5.60 -0.06 5.26
CA LEU A 160 -5.46 0.28 3.84
C LEU A 160 -6.20 -0.72 2.94
N SER A 161 -6.21 -2.01 3.29
CA SER A 161 -6.97 -3.00 2.53
C SER A 161 -8.48 -2.76 2.62
N ASP A 162 -9.01 -2.32 3.78
CA ASP A 162 -10.41 -1.95 3.96
C ASP A 162 -10.76 -0.66 3.19
N TYR A 163 -9.86 0.33 3.23
CA TYR A 163 -10.00 1.55 2.43
C TYR A 163 -10.10 1.22 0.94
N LEU A 164 -9.23 0.38 0.41
CA LEU A 164 -9.23 0.01 -1.01
C LEU A 164 -10.48 -0.78 -1.41
N PHE A 165 -11.02 -1.59 -0.52
CA PHE A 165 -12.31 -2.24 -0.74
C PHE A 165 -13.44 -1.22 -0.81
N THR A 166 -13.52 -0.32 0.16
CA THR A 166 -14.55 0.73 0.19
C THR A 166 -14.41 1.67 -1.01
N LEU A 167 -13.17 2.05 -1.35
CA LEU A 167 -12.87 2.87 -2.52
C LEU A 167 -13.33 2.19 -3.82
N SER A 168 -13.14 0.87 -3.97
CA SER A 168 -13.57 0.15 -5.17
C SER A 168 -15.08 0.25 -5.43
N ARG A 169 -15.87 0.32 -4.38
CA ARG A 169 -17.32 0.54 -4.42
C ARG A 169 -17.67 2.02 -4.66
N TYR A 170 -16.95 2.90 -3.97
CA TYR A 170 -17.20 4.32 -4.01
C TYR A 170 -16.93 4.93 -5.41
N VAL A 171 -15.87 4.49 -6.07
CA VAL A 171 -15.59 4.94 -7.45
C VAL A 171 -16.68 4.53 -8.43
N LEU A 172 -17.32 3.37 -8.27
CA LEU A 172 -18.48 2.98 -9.08
C LEU A 172 -19.63 3.95 -8.91
N LYS A 173 -19.94 4.34 -7.66
CA LYS A 173 -20.95 5.36 -7.38
C LYS A 173 -20.60 6.69 -8.07
N LEU A 174 -19.34 7.14 -7.97
CA LEU A 174 -18.90 8.38 -8.62
C LEU A 174 -18.97 8.31 -10.15
N GLU A 175 -18.81 7.12 -10.71
CA GLU A 175 -18.93 6.86 -12.15
C GLU A 175 -20.38 6.62 -12.59
N GLY A 176 -21.33 6.55 -11.67
CA GLY A 176 -22.73 6.21 -11.98
C GLY A 176 -22.93 4.78 -12.47
N ILE A 177 -22.07 3.85 -12.02
CA ILE A 177 -22.08 2.43 -12.43
C ILE A 177 -22.58 1.59 -11.25
N ASP A 178 -23.52 0.70 -11.54
CA ASP A 178 -24.06 -0.21 -10.53
C ASP A 178 -23.04 -1.27 -10.10
N GLU A 179 -23.03 -1.54 -8.81
CA GLU A 179 -22.20 -2.58 -8.19
C GLU A 179 -22.67 -3.97 -8.64
N GLN A 180 -21.74 -4.81 -9.07
CA GLN A 180 -22.04 -6.20 -9.42
C GLN A 180 -21.86 -7.10 -8.19
N THR A 181 -22.88 -7.89 -7.85
CA THR A 181 -22.85 -8.81 -6.70
C THR A 181 -23.00 -10.26 -7.15
N LEU A 182 -22.49 -11.18 -6.31
CA LEU A 182 -22.63 -12.63 -6.48
C LEU A 182 -23.81 -13.14 -5.63
#